data_43b9f33714922f01eab1077739487fb0
#
_entry.id   43b9f33714922f01eab1077739487fb0
#
_cell.length_a   1.000
_cell.length_b   1.000
_cell.length_c   1.000
_cell.angle_alpha   90.00
_cell.angle_beta   90.00
_cell.angle_gamma   90.00
#
_symmetry.space_group_name_H-M   'P 1'
#
loop_
_entity.id
_entity.type
_entity.pdbx_description
1 polymer ?
#
loop_
_entity_poly.entity_id
_entity_poly.type
_entity_poly.pdbx_seq_one_letter_code
_entity_poly.pdbx_strand_id
1 'polypeptide(L)'
;MTRGVKYIAYPNASGYGLAGLAYVRALHNAGVPVWWQPWFLWGEPHLWTPVDGLPTLPLARAAQAGAGLADLPALIDACMRPIAYDTIVVHTVPEQFPQFVEPGKRVLGYTVWETDALPAHWPPLLNAIDAIAVPSRLNAEIFARDGVTRPVRVVPHVRRHAWSAAARDEAIALRLRLAIPDDHFVFYTIAAWDPRKALEELMVTFARTFAADEPVTLLIKTSTTIGNAAQRGGSLVEHHVRRIAESAAQRLGRKRANFAVIAADDISARTIDAIHALGDCYVSLTHGEGWGMGAFDAATLGKPVLITGWGGQLDFLGEDYPGLIRYRLAPVAGWLPHASYQSSQRWAVPDPDHAAALMRAAAAHDTSLAEAAERVRETIANRFAEPIVARQLLAAIDG
;
A
#
# COMPACT_ATOMS: atom_id res chain seq x y z
N MET A 1 3.78 0.86 35.35
CA MET A 1 3.52 -0.45 34.70
C MET A 1 3.19 -0.15 33.25
N THR A 2 3.86 -0.78 32.31
CA THR A 2 3.56 -0.64 30.86
C THR A 2 2.15 -1.20 30.64
N ARG A 3 1.24 -0.35 30.18
CA ARG A 3 -0.15 -0.75 29.90
C ARG A 3 -0.16 -1.73 28.73
N GLY A 4 -0.87 -2.84 28.86
CA GLY A 4 -1.04 -3.81 27.78
C GLY A 4 -1.93 -3.23 26.65
N VAL A 5 -1.65 -3.64 25.42
CA VAL A 5 -2.40 -3.23 24.23
C VAL A 5 -3.00 -4.46 23.54
N LYS A 6 -4.31 -4.46 23.36
CA LYS A 6 -4.98 -5.39 22.45
C LYS A 6 -4.98 -4.78 21.06
N TYR A 7 -4.31 -5.42 20.11
CA TYR A 7 -4.18 -4.93 18.73
C TYR A 7 -4.96 -5.81 17.76
N ILE A 8 -5.98 -5.24 17.14
CA ILE A 8 -6.88 -5.92 16.19
C ILE A 8 -6.50 -5.50 14.78
N ALA A 9 -6.08 -6.44 13.95
CA ALA A 9 -5.65 -6.17 12.57
C ALA A 9 -5.84 -7.39 11.67
N TYR A 10 -5.88 -7.16 10.35
CA TYR A 10 -5.90 -8.23 9.35
C TYR A 10 -4.60 -9.03 9.36
N PRO A 11 -4.67 -10.36 9.31
CA PRO A 11 -3.49 -11.22 9.22
C PRO A 11 -3.16 -11.58 7.76
N ASN A 12 -3.17 -10.63 6.85
CA ASN A 12 -2.99 -10.87 5.42
C ASN A 12 -1.96 -9.91 4.79
N ALA A 13 -1.61 -10.15 3.53
CA ALA A 13 -0.65 -9.34 2.77
C ALA A 13 -1.27 -8.06 2.14
N SER A 14 -2.46 -7.64 2.57
CA SER A 14 -3.01 -6.34 2.17
C SER A 14 -2.25 -5.18 2.82
N GLY A 15 -2.43 -3.96 2.31
CA GLY A 15 -1.84 -2.77 2.91
C GLY A 15 -2.18 -2.61 4.40
N TYR A 16 -3.44 -2.85 4.78
CA TYR A 16 -3.87 -2.86 6.19
C TYR A 16 -3.18 -3.96 7.01
N GLY A 17 -3.12 -5.17 6.48
CA GLY A 17 -2.51 -6.30 7.19
C GLY A 17 -1.00 -6.12 7.40
N LEU A 18 -0.27 -5.73 6.37
CA LEU A 18 1.17 -5.48 6.45
C LEU A 18 1.50 -4.33 7.41
N ALA A 19 0.72 -3.24 7.37
CA ALA A 19 0.89 -2.12 8.30
C ALA A 19 0.58 -2.54 9.74
N GLY A 20 -0.52 -3.28 9.95
CA GLY A 20 -0.91 -3.78 11.27
C GLY A 20 0.17 -4.68 11.89
N LEU A 21 0.70 -5.62 11.11
CA LEU A 21 1.81 -6.50 11.54
C LEU A 21 3.07 -5.70 11.89
N ALA A 22 3.42 -4.69 11.09
CA ALA A 22 4.56 -3.84 11.35
C ALA A 22 4.41 -3.06 12.67
N TYR A 23 3.20 -2.59 12.99
CA TYR A 23 2.93 -1.90 14.25
C TYR A 23 2.91 -2.85 15.46
N VAL A 24 2.34 -4.05 15.32
CA VAL A 24 2.41 -5.08 16.38
C VAL A 24 3.87 -5.38 16.70
N ARG A 25 4.70 -5.59 15.68
CA ARG A 25 6.15 -5.78 15.85
C ARG A 25 6.82 -4.59 16.52
N ALA A 26 6.52 -3.39 16.06
CA ALA A 26 7.12 -2.16 16.59
C ALA A 26 6.79 -1.94 18.08
N LEU A 27 5.57 -2.22 18.50
CA LEU A 27 5.16 -2.18 19.90
C LEU A 27 5.86 -3.27 20.73
N HIS A 28 5.90 -4.51 20.21
CA HIS A 28 6.57 -5.64 20.86
C HIS A 28 8.06 -5.35 21.07
N ASN A 29 8.76 -4.89 20.03
CA ASN A 29 10.18 -4.54 20.10
C ASN A 29 10.46 -3.33 21.00
N ALA A 30 9.47 -2.46 21.21
CA ALA A 30 9.52 -1.38 22.20
C ALA A 30 9.25 -1.85 23.65
N GLY A 31 9.07 -3.15 23.88
CA GLY A 31 8.82 -3.74 25.19
C GLY A 31 7.39 -3.54 25.72
N VAL A 32 6.44 -3.21 24.84
CA VAL A 32 5.03 -3.09 25.20
C VAL A 32 4.38 -4.47 25.19
N PRO A 33 3.66 -4.87 26.25
CA PRO A 33 2.84 -6.08 26.21
C PRO A 33 1.74 -5.93 25.15
N VAL A 34 1.75 -6.76 24.12
CA VAL A 34 0.78 -6.72 23.02
C VAL A 34 0.04 -8.05 22.94
N TRP A 35 -1.28 -7.97 22.86
CA TRP A 35 -2.12 -9.06 22.41
C TRP A 35 -2.60 -8.78 20.99
N TRP A 36 -1.96 -9.36 19.98
CA TRP A 36 -2.43 -9.29 18.62
C TRP A 36 -3.59 -10.25 18.42
N GLN A 37 -4.78 -9.68 18.10
CA GLN A 37 -5.97 -10.43 17.74
C GLN A 37 -6.25 -10.29 16.26
N PRO A 38 -6.02 -11.34 15.44
CA PRO A 38 -6.33 -11.33 14.02
C PRO A 38 -7.83 -11.17 13.78
N TRP A 39 -8.18 -10.40 12.77
CA TRP A 39 -9.55 -10.18 12.37
C TRP A 39 -9.72 -10.34 10.86
N PHE A 40 -10.87 -10.89 10.43
CA PHE A 40 -11.17 -11.22 9.03
C PHE A 40 -12.46 -10.55 8.62
N LEU A 41 -12.51 -9.99 7.39
CA LEU A 41 -13.65 -9.18 6.93
C LEU A 41 -14.77 -10.02 6.28
N TRP A 42 -14.44 -11.00 5.46
CA TRP A 42 -15.41 -11.68 4.60
C TRP A 42 -15.34 -13.20 4.72
N GLY A 43 -16.47 -13.84 5.12
CA GLY A 43 -16.65 -15.29 5.03
C GLY A 43 -15.74 -16.15 5.87
N GLU A 44 -14.91 -15.55 6.71
CA GLU A 44 -13.98 -16.22 7.64
C GLU A 44 -14.31 -15.82 9.08
N PRO A 45 -13.82 -16.52 10.09
CA PRO A 45 -14.03 -16.14 11.49
C PRO A 45 -13.62 -14.69 11.70
N HIS A 46 -14.53 -13.83 12.15
CA HIS A 46 -14.30 -12.40 12.37
C HIS A 46 -13.21 -12.13 13.42
N LEU A 47 -13.14 -13.01 14.42
CA LEU A 47 -12.08 -13.02 15.43
C LEU A 47 -11.54 -14.43 15.51
N TRP A 48 -10.24 -14.55 15.55
CA TRP A 48 -9.60 -15.83 15.74
C TRP A 48 -8.73 -15.79 16.99
N THR A 49 -9.01 -16.68 17.91
CA THR A 49 -8.16 -16.94 19.06
C THR A 49 -7.49 -18.28 18.83
N PRO A 50 -6.16 -18.39 18.93
CA PRO A 50 -5.49 -19.67 18.77
C PRO A 50 -6.04 -20.66 19.79
N VAL A 51 -6.56 -21.77 19.31
CA VAL A 51 -6.80 -22.93 20.14
C VAL A 51 -5.54 -23.77 20.03
N ASP A 52 -4.91 -24.06 21.15
CA ASP A 52 -3.69 -24.87 21.26
C ASP A 52 -2.43 -24.30 20.54
N GLY A 53 -2.39 -22.97 20.32
CA GLY A 53 -1.20 -22.29 19.81
C GLY A 53 -0.86 -22.52 18.33
N LEU A 54 -1.73 -23.20 17.57
CA LEU A 54 -1.51 -23.44 16.14
C LEU A 54 -2.16 -22.31 15.30
N PRO A 55 -1.41 -21.71 14.35
CA PRO A 55 -1.97 -20.76 13.42
C PRO A 55 -3.01 -21.44 12.52
N THR A 56 -4.14 -20.75 12.28
CA THR A 56 -5.10 -21.19 11.26
C THR A 56 -4.50 -21.05 9.86
N LEU A 57 -5.13 -21.66 8.87
CA LEU A 57 -4.71 -21.63 7.47
C LEU A 57 -4.43 -20.21 6.94
N PRO A 58 -5.22 -19.15 7.22
CA PRO A 58 -4.91 -17.79 6.79
C PRO A 58 -3.61 -17.23 7.37
N LEU A 59 -3.31 -17.50 8.65
CA LEU A 59 -2.04 -17.09 9.26
C LEU A 59 -0.86 -17.88 8.72
N ALA A 60 -1.04 -19.17 8.49
CA ALA A 60 -0.04 -20.01 7.82
C ALA A 60 0.24 -19.49 6.40
N ARG A 61 -0.78 -19.05 5.65
CA ARG A 61 -0.62 -18.42 4.34
C ARG A 61 0.09 -17.07 4.43
N ALA A 62 -0.27 -16.22 5.40
CA ALA A 62 0.43 -14.95 5.64
C ALA A 62 1.91 -15.18 6.00
N ALA A 63 2.19 -16.19 6.80
CA ALA A 63 3.56 -16.59 7.13
C ALA A 63 4.32 -17.16 5.93
N GLN A 64 3.66 -17.98 5.09
CA GLN A 64 4.24 -18.54 3.86
C GLN A 64 4.44 -17.47 2.77
N ALA A 65 3.49 -16.55 2.63
CA ALA A 65 3.63 -15.38 1.76
C ALA A 65 4.78 -14.46 2.23
N GLY A 66 5.33 -14.76 3.41
CA GLY A 66 6.44 -14.00 3.96
C GLY A 66 6.07 -12.54 4.13
N ALA A 67 4.99 -12.20 4.80
CA ALA A 67 4.46 -10.83 4.99
C ALA A 67 5.52 -9.72 5.29
N GLY A 68 6.72 -9.87 4.78
CA GLY A 68 7.90 -9.04 4.97
C GLY A 68 8.54 -9.19 6.36
N LEU A 69 8.07 -10.16 7.16
CA LEU A 69 8.51 -10.38 8.53
C LEU A 69 9.13 -11.79 8.64
N ALA A 70 10.45 -11.86 8.57
CA ALA A 70 11.19 -13.11 8.83
C ALA A 70 10.95 -13.64 10.26
N ASP A 71 10.56 -12.74 11.18
CA ASP A 71 10.27 -12.99 12.58
C ASP A 71 8.79 -13.27 12.88
N LEU A 72 7.93 -13.40 11.84
CA LEU A 72 6.49 -13.60 12.03
C LEU A 72 6.14 -14.79 12.94
N PRO A 73 6.77 -15.97 12.87
CA PRO A 73 6.50 -17.07 13.80
C PRO A 73 6.76 -16.69 15.26
N ALA A 74 7.88 -16.03 15.53
CA ALA A 74 8.22 -15.56 16.89
C ALA A 74 7.24 -14.48 17.37
N LEU A 75 6.80 -13.59 16.49
CA LEU A 75 5.81 -12.57 16.80
C LEU A 75 4.44 -13.18 17.12
N ILE A 76 4.03 -14.21 16.39
CA ILE A 76 2.82 -14.98 16.67
C ILE A 76 2.91 -15.60 18.08
N ASP A 77 3.99 -16.30 18.39
CA ASP A 77 4.19 -16.94 19.69
C ASP A 77 4.19 -15.93 20.84
N ALA A 78 4.80 -14.78 20.64
CA ALA A 78 4.90 -13.73 21.65
C ALA A 78 3.60 -12.94 21.84
N CYS A 79 2.89 -12.61 20.74
CA CYS A 79 1.82 -11.61 20.76
C CYS A 79 0.41 -12.18 20.63
N MET A 80 0.20 -13.45 20.26
CA MET A 80 -1.15 -13.99 20.09
C MET A 80 -1.76 -14.57 21.38
N ARG A 81 -1.12 -14.41 22.52
CA ARG A 81 -1.65 -14.86 23.82
C ARG A 81 -2.40 -13.71 24.51
N PRO A 82 -3.60 -13.96 25.05
CA PRO A 82 -4.33 -12.97 25.84
C PRO A 82 -3.49 -12.46 27.01
N ILE A 83 -3.50 -11.13 27.19
CA ILE A 83 -2.85 -10.43 28.30
C ILE A 83 -3.85 -9.47 28.96
N ALA A 84 -3.53 -8.95 30.12
CA ALA A 84 -4.24 -7.80 30.66
C ALA A 84 -3.93 -6.56 29.82
N TYR A 85 -4.94 -5.77 29.43
CA TYR A 85 -4.80 -4.56 28.61
C TYR A 85 -5.76 -3.47 29.08
N ASP A 86 -5.39 -2.24 28.79
CA ASP A 86 -6.21 -1.05 29.04
C ASP A 86 -6.63 -0.37 27.73
N THR A 87 -5.91 -0.60 26.64
CA THR A 87 -6.15 0.03 25.35
C THR A 87 -6.37 -1.02 24.27
N ILE A 88 -7.32 -0.72 23.39
CA ILE A 88 -7.60 -1.48 22.18
C ILE A 88 -7.21 -0.62 20.98
N VAL A 89 -6.35 -1.15 20.09
CA VAL A 89 -6.09 -0.56 18.79
C VAL A 89 -6.87 -1.35 17.75
N VAL A 90 -7.78 -0.69 17.03
CA VAL A 90 -8.59 -1.31 15.97
C VAL A 90 -8.09 -0.81 14.61
N HIS A 91 -7.34 -1.64 13.91
CA HIS A 91 -6.71 -1.28 12.64
C HIS A 91 -7.49 -1.84 11.45
N THR A 92 -8.55 -1.14 11.08
CA THR A 92 -9.45 -1.51 9.97
C THR A 92 -10.25 -0.30 9.49
N VAL A 93 -11.31 -0.53 8.69
CA VAL A 93 -12.25 0.52 8.27
C VAL A 93 -13.21 0.90 9.39
N PRO A 94 -13.65 2.17 9.49
CA PRO A 94 -14.47 2.67 10.60
C PRO A 94 -15.78 1.95 10.83
N GLU A 95 -16.36 1.34 9.81
CA GLU A 95 -17.61 0.53 9.91
C GLU A 95 -17.49 -0.62 10.90
N GLN A 96 -16.25 -1.03 11.19
CA GLN A 96 -15.98 -2.16 12.09
C GLN A 96 -15.64 -1.73 13.52
N PHE A 97 -15.37 -0.46 13.77
CA PHE A 97 -14.95 0.03 15.08
C PHE A 97 -15.94 -0.26 16.21
N PRO A 98 -17.27 -0.08 16.02
CA PRO A 98 -18.24 -0.26 17.11
C PRO A 98 -18.23 -1.66 17.76
N GLN A 99 -17.89 -2.71 16.99
CA GLN A 99 -17.90 -4.09 17.51
C GLN A 99 -16.73 -4.38 18.47
N PHE A 100 -15.72 -3.49 18.52
CA PHE A 100 -14.53 -3.67 19.36
C PHE A 100 -14.49 -2.72 20.55
N VAL A 101 -15.53 -1.94 20.79
CA VAL A 101 -15.63 -1.09 21.97
C VAL A 101 -15.95 -1.94 23.18
N GLU A 102 -15.10 -1.87 24.20
CA GLU A 102 -15.26 -2.59 25.47
C GLU A 102 -15.38 -1.60 26.63
N PRO A 103 -16.31 -1.82 27.60
CA PRO A 103 -16.48 -0.94 28.74
C PRO A 103 -15.18 -0.76 29.53
N GLY A 104 -14.83 0.49 29.82
CA GLY A 104 -13.65 0.85 30.61
C GLY A 104 -12.31 0.68 29.86
N LYS A 105 -12.32 0.39 28.57
CA LYS A 105 -11.12 0.34 27.74
C LYS A 105 -11.07 1.57 26.84
N ARG A 106 -9.86 2.11 26.64
CA ARG A 106 -9.60 3.14 25.64
C ARG A 106 -9.54 2.51 24.26
N VAL A 107 -10.16 3.12 23.25
CA VAL A 107 -10.17 2.64 21.87
C VAL A 107 -9.49 3.65 20.95
N LEU A 108 -8.41 3.24 20.30
CA LEU A 108 -7.74 3.95 19.22
C LEU A 108 -8.08 3.26 17.89
N GLY A 109 -8.81 3.93 17.01
CA GLY A 109 -9.04 3.45 15.64
C GLY A 109 -7.90 3.85 14.73
N TYR A 110 -7.30 2.90 14.00
CA TYR A 110 -6.35 3.20 12.93
C TYR A 110 -7.01 2.94 11.59
N THR A 111 -7.06 3.96 10.73
CA THR A 111 -7.68 3.85 9.40
C THR A 111 -7.03 4.81 8.40
N VAL A 112 -7.43 4.71 7.14
CA VAL A 112 -6.88 5.47 6.02
C VAL A 112 -7.99 5.86 5.05
N TRP A 113 -7.84 6.99 4.37
CA TRP A 113 -8.77 7.43 3.34
C TRP A 113 -8.03 8.02 2.12
N GLU A 114 -8.65 7.93 0.92
CA GLU A 114 -7.97 8.19 -0.34
C GLU A 114 -8.66 9.22 -1.25
N THR A 115 -9.74 9.87 -0.80
CA THR A 115 -10.38 10.99 -1.52
C THR A 115 -10.31 12.28 -0.71
N ASP A 116 -10.75 13.39 -1.30
CA ASP A 116 -10.70 14.72 -0.66
C ASP A 116 -11.75 14.92 0.43
N ALA A 117 -12.68 13.99 0.63
CA ALA A 117 -13.72 14.07 1.66
C ALA A 117 -14.07 12.69 2.21
N LEU A 118 -14.40 12.64 3.52
CA LEU A 118 -14.84 11.40 4.16
C LEU A 118 -16.21 10.94 3.64
N PRO A 119 -16.49 9.62 3.64
CA PRO A 119 -17.84 9.13 3.50
C PRO A 119 -18.76 9.70 4.59
N ALA A 120 -19.96 10.13 4.24
CA ALA A 120 -20.87 10.82 5.17
C ALA A 120 -21.20 10.01 6.43
N HIS A 121 -21.10 8.68 6.38
CA HIS A 121 -21.37 7.77 7.51
C HIS A 121 -20.16 7.55 8.44
N TRP A 122 -18.96 8.00 8.07
CA TRP A 122 -17.74 7.77 8.87
C TRP A 122 -17.64 8.67 10.12
N PRO A 123 -17.91 9.99 10.09
CA PRO A 123 -17.73 10.85 11.24
C PRO A 123 -18.48 10.36 12.50
N PRO A 124 -19.73 9.88 12.45
CA PRO A 124 -20.38 9.30 13.63
C PRO A 124 -19.66 8.09 14.22
N LEU A 125 -19.12 7.21 13.35
CA LEU A 125 -18.37 6.01 13.78
C LEU A 125 -17.02 6.37 14.41
N LEU A 126 -16.32 7.32 13.81
CA LEU A 126 -15.04 7.84 14.30
C LEU A 126 -15.19 8.60 15.61
N ASN A 127 -16.31 9.33 15.80
CA ASN A 127 -16.59 10.06 17.02
C ASN A 127 -17.10 9.17 18.17
N ALA A 128 -17.43 7.91 17.90
CA ALA A 128 -17.86 6.94 18.91
C ALA A 128 -16.71 6.29 19.70
N ILE A 129 -15.44 6.50 19.28
CA ILE A 129 -14.25 5.98 19.96
C ILE A 129 -13.39 7.11 20.54
N ASP A 130 -12.30 6.81 21.24
CA ASP A 130 -11.58 7.81 22.04
C ASP A 130 -10.57 8.62 21.24
N ALA A 131 -9.93 8.00 20.23
CA ALA A 131 -8.94 8.67 19.37
C ALA A 131 -8.81 7.94 18.04
N ILE A 132 -8.27 8.64 17.04
CA ILE A 132 -8.02 8.12 15.69
C ILE A 132 -6.53 8.29 15.34
N ALA A 133 -5.94 7.29 14.76
CA ALA A 133 -4.65 7.37 14.10
C ALA A 133 -4.83 7.22 12.57
N VAL A 134 -4.08 8.00 11.81
CA VAL A 134 -4.07 7.98 10.34
C VAL A 134 -2.62 8.04 9.85
N PRO A 135 -2.31 7.50 8.66
CA PRO A 135 -0.91 7.42 8.20
C PRO A 135 -0.31 8.77 7.77
N SER A 136 -1.12 9.72 7.31
CA SER A 136 -0.63 10.94 6.66
C SER A 136 -1.27 12.23 7.18
N ARG A 137 -0.58 13.35 6.97
CA ARG A 137 -1.08 14.70 7.28
C ARG A 137 -2.35 15.00 6.51
N LEU A 138 -2.39 14.66 5.21
CA LEU A 138 -3.59 14.85 4.40
C LEU A 138 -4.81 14.13 5.00
N ASN A 139 -4.66 12.91 5.48
CA ASN A 139 -5.76 12.23 6.17
C ASN A 139 -6.17 12.97 7.45
N ALA A 140 -5.22 13.42 8.26
CA ALA A 140 -5.55 14.16 9.48
C ALA A 140 -6.34 15.46 9.18
N GLU A 141 -5.95 16.18 8.13
CA GLU A 141 -6.64 17.40 7.67
C GLU A 141 -8.06 17.12 7.20
N ILE A 142 -8.24 16.06 6.37
CA ILE A 142 -9.56 15.66 5.87
C ILE A 142 -10.47 15.25 7.04
N PHE A 143 -9.97 14.44 7.97
CA PHE A 143 -10.73 13.98 9.12
C PHE A 143 -11.19 15.16 9.99
N ALA A 144 -10.28 16.08 10.31
CA ALA A 144 -10.60 17.26 11.13
C ALA A 144 -11.62 18.17 10.43
N ARG A 145 -11.47 18.39 9.12
CA ARG A 145 -12.37 19.24 8.34
C ARG A 145 -13.78 18.64 8.22
N ASP A 146 -13.89 17.32 8.07
CA ASP A 146 -15.14 16.62 7.75
C ASP A 146 -15.90 16.13 9.00
N GLY A 147 -15.66 16.75 10.17
CA GLY A 147 -16.49 16.60 11.36
C GLY A 147 -16.03 15.53 12.35
N VAL A 148 -14.80 15.07 12.26
CA VAL A 148 -14.20 14.25 13.31
C VAL A 148 -13.79 15.16 14.47
N THR A 149 -14.41 14.97 15.65
CA THR A 149 -14.19 15.77 16.85
C THR A 149 -13.23 15.11 17.85
N ARG A 150 -12.90 13.85 17.65
CA ARG A 150 -11.94 13.12 18.46
C ARG A 150 -10.51 13.47 18.05
N PRO A 151 -9.54 13.33 18.96
CA PRO A 151 -8.14 13.56 18.61
C PRO A 151 -7.71 12.70 17.44
N VAL A 152 -7.18 13.32 16.36
CA VAL A 152 -6.58 12.65 15.23
C VAL A 152 -5.06 12.76 15.31
N ARG A 153 -4.35 11.65 15.24
CA ARG A 153 -2.91 11.54 15.34
C ARG A 153 -2.32 10.98 14.04
N VAL A 154 -1.26 11.59 13.55
CA VAL A 154 -0.52 11.05 12.41
C VAL A 154 0.49 10.02 12.92
N VAL A 155 0.31 8.77 12.50
CA VAL A 155 1.21 7.65 12.79
C VAL A 155 1.57 7.01 11.44
N PRO A 156 2.72 7.37 10.84
CA PRO A 156 3.10 6.90 9.53
C PRO A 156 3.47 5.42 9.52
N HIS A 157 3.49 4.79 8.34
CA HIS A 157 3.92 3.41 8.25
C HIS A 157 5.41 3.22 8.54
N VAL A 158 5.73 2.07 9.10
CA VAL A 158 7.11 1.65 9.34
C VAL A 158 7.76 1.32 7.99
N ARG A 159 8.97 1.84 7.76
CA ARG A 159 9.73 1.49 6.55
C ARG A 159 10.12 0.01 6.54
N ARG A 160 10.16 -0.59 5.38
CA ARG A 160 10.73 -1.93 5.20
C ARG A 160 12.23 -1.93 5.53
N HIS A 161 12.73 -3.11 5.89
CA HIS A 161 14.17 -3.34 5.97
C HIS A 161 14.76 -3.43 4.54
N ALA A 162 16.08 -3.24 4.45
CA ALA A 162 16.79 -3.45 3.19
C ALA A 162 16.57 -4.87 2.65
N TRP A 163 16.59 -4.98 1.32
CA TRP A 163 16.47 -6.28 0.65
C TRP A 163 17.57 -7.27 1.00
N SER A 164 17.22 -8.55 0.93
CA SER A 164 18.21 -9.62 1.05
C SER A 164 19.02 -9.80 -0.24
N ALA A 165 20.22 -10.33 -0.15
CA ALA A 165 21.00 -10.75 -1.32
C ALA A 165 20.20 -11.74 -2.20
N ALA A 166 19.42 -12.63 -1.58
CA ALA A 166 18.55 -13.58 -2.26
C ALA A 166 17.47 -12.93 -3.16
N ALA A 167 17.07 -11.68 -2.90
CA ALA A 167 16.12 -10.97 -3.77
C ALA A 167 16.73 -10.62 -5.13
N ARG A 168 18.04 -10.40 -5.20
CA ARG A 168 18.74 -10.12 -6.46
C ARG A 168 18.75 -11.34 -7.38
N ASP A 169 19.07 -12.51 -6.83
CA ASP A 169 19.08 -13.76 -7.61
C ASP A 169 17.68 -14.08 -8.13
N GLU A 170 16.66 -13.86 -7.31
CA GLU A 170 15.26 -14.04 -7.72
C GLU A 170 14.83 -13.00 -8.75
N ALA A 171 15.35 -11.78 -8.71
CA ALA A 171 15.08 -10.74 -9.71
C ALA A 171 15.62 -11.15 -11.10
N ILE A 172 16.82 -11.77 -11.16
CA ILE A 172 17.38 -12.31 -12.39
C ILE A 172 16.49 -13.44 -12.93
N ALA A 173 16.10 -14.38 -12.06
CA ALA A 173 15.22 -15.47 -12.46
C ALA A 173 13.83 -14.96 -12.90
N LEU A 174 13.31 -13.93 -12.25
CA LEU A 174 12.05 -13.28 -12.59
C LEU A 174 12.14 -12.58 -13.97
N ARG A 175 13.23 -11.87 -14.24
CA ARG A 175 13.49 -11.21 -15.52
C ARG A 175 13.46 -12.22 -16.67
N LEU A 176 14.15 -13.34 -16.51
CA LEU A 176 14.16 -14.44 -17.48
C LEU A 176 12.76 -15.05 -17.68
N ARG A 177 12.06 -15.35 -16.59
CA ARG A 177 10.70 -15.94 -16.62
C ARG A 177 9.69 -15.03 -17.33
N LEU A 178 9.82 -13.71 -17.15
CA LEU A 178 8.97 -12.70 -17.78
C LEU A 178 9.43 -12.33 -19.18
N ALA A 179 10.52 -12.92 -19.69
CA ALA A 179 11.13 -12.61 -20.98
C ALA A 179 11.41 -11.10 -21.18
N ILE A 180 11.86 -10.42 -20.11
CA ILE A 180 12.27 -9.00 -20.20
C ILE A 180 13.73 -8.95 -20.63
N PRO A 181 14.07 -8.34 -21.79
CA PRO A 181 15.45 -8.23 -22.26
C PRO A 181 16.36 -7.51 -21.26
N ASP A 182 17.65 -7.88 -21.22
CA ASP A 182 18.60 -7.39 -20.23
C ASP A 182 18.90 -5.88 -20.36
N ASP A 183 18.80 -5.36 -21.57
CA ASP A 183 19.02 -3.96 -21.91
C ASP A 183 17.79 -3.06 -21.73
N HIS A 184 16.63 -3.64 -21.32
CA HIS A 184 15.43 -2.86 -21.11
C HIS A 184 15.44 -2.13 -19.78
N PHE A 185 15.13 -0.84 -19.79
CA PHE A 185 14.71 -0.07 -18.64
C PHE A 185 13.32 -0.51 -18.17
N VAL A 186 13.16 -0.84 -16.90
CA VAL A 186 11.92 -1.42 -16.38
C VAL A 186 11.18 -0.44 -15.48
N PHE A 187 10.11 0.15 -16.01
CA PHE A 187 9.07 0.75 -15.16
C PHE A 187 8.28 -0.35 -14.48
N TYR A 188 7.89 -0.15 -13.22
CA TYR A 188 7.09 -1.14 -12.53
C TYR A 188 6.07 -0.53 -11.59
N THR A 189 4.98 -1.26 -11.35
CA THR A 189 3.96 -0.93 -10.37
C THR A 189 3.51 -2.18 -9.61
N ILE A 190 3.14 -1.99 -8.34
CA ILE A 190 2.59 -3.03 -7.47
C ILE A 190 1.28 -2.49 -6.91
N ALA A 191 0.15 -2.95 -7.45
CA ALA A 191 -1.18 -2.45 -7.08
C ALA A 191 -2.25 -3.51 -7.35
N ALA A 192 -3.31 -3.55 -6.55
CA ALA A 192 -4.52 -4.30 -6.90
C ALA A 192 -5.17 -3.71 -8.16
N TRP A 193 -5.92 -4.53 -8.91
CA TRP A 193 -6.70 -4.04 -10.04
C TRP A 193 -7.97 -3.34 -9.55
N ASP A 194 -7.80 -2.11 -9.15
CA ASP A 194 -8.85 -1.24 -8.59
C ASP A 194 -8.91 0.06 -9.42
N PRO A 195 -10.10 0.59 -9.77
CA PRO A 195 -10.24 1.82 -10.53
C PRO A 195 -9.42 2.99 -9.97
N ARG A 196 -9.34 3.12 -8.65
CA ARG A 196 -8.54 4.16 -7.98
C ARG A 196 -7.06 4.07 -8.32
N LYS A 197 -6.54 2.86 -8.58
CA LYS A 197 -5.12 2.64 -8.93
C LYS A 197 -4.79 3.00 -10.38
N ALA A 198 -5.80 3.24 -11.23
CA ALA A 198 -5.68 3.73 -12.60
C ALA A 198 -4.67 2.94 -13.47
N LEU A 199 -4.68 1.60 -13.33
CA LEU A 199 -3.74 0.75 -14.07
C LEU A 199 -3.99 0.79 -15.59
N GLU A 200 -5.23 0.95 -16.02
CA GLU A 200 -5.56 1.08 -17.44
C GLU A 200 -5.01 2.39 -18.02
N GLU A 201 -5.17 3.50 -17.30
CA GLU A 201 -4.63 4.80 -17.66
C GLU A 201 -3.09 4.77 -17.72
N LEU A 202 -2.45 4.07 -16.77
CA LEU A 202 -1.01 3.87 -16.78
C LEU A 202 -0.57 3.11 -18.03
N MET A 203 -1.25 2.01 -18.37
CA MET A 203 -0.95 1.22 -19.55
C MET A 203 -1.11 2.01 -20.86
N VAL A 204 -2.20 2.76 -20.98
CA VAL A 204 -2.46 3.60 -22.16
C VAL A 204 -1.41 4.71 -22.26
N THR A 205 -1.08 5.36 -21.15
CA THR A 205 -0.04 6.41 -21.13
C THR A 205 1.32 5.84 -21.50
N PHE A 206 1.71 4.70 -20.95
CA PHE A 206 2.95 4.02 -21.31
C PHE A 206 3.00 3.65 -22.80
N ALA A 207 1.92 3.06 -23.35
CA ALA A 207 1.83 2.70 -24.76
C ALA A 207 1.86 3.92 -25.71
N ARG A 208 1.38 5.09 -25.28
CA ARG A 208 1.50 6.36 -26.00
C ARG A 208 2.93 6.90 -25.96
N THR A 209 3.61 6.69 -24.85
CA THR A 209 4.96 7.21 -24.60
C THR A 209 6.02 6.42 -25.34
N PHE A 210 6.01 5.09 -25.29
CA PHE A 210 7.05 4.24 -25.81
C PHE A 210 6.57 3.36 -26.97
N ALA A 211 7.41 3.22 -28.01
CA ALA A 211 7.18 2.29 -29.09
C ALA A 211 7.68 0.87 -28.72
N ALA A 212 7.28 -0.13 -29.50
CA ALA A 212 7.60 -1.53 -29.22
C ALA A 212 9.07 -1.90 -29.41
N ASP A 213 9.80 -1.12 -30.19
CA ASP A 213 11.22 -1.28 -30.52
C ASP A 213 12.14 -0.47 -29.57
N GLU A 214 11.57 0.29 -28.65
CA GLU A 214 12.34 0.96 -27.64
C GLU A 214 12.67 -0.01 -26.49
N PRO A 215 13.90 0.06 -25.90
CA PRO A 215 14.34 -0.86 -24.84
C PRO A 215 13.72 -0.49 -23.47
N VAL A 216 12.39 -0.49 -23.40
CA VAL A 216 11.62 -0.14 -22.20
C VAL A 216 10.50 -1.15 -21.99
N THR A 217 10.28 -1.58 -20.77
CA THR A 217 9.19 -2.49 -20.37
C THR A 217 8.40 -1.92 -19.20
N LEU A 218 7.07 -2.07 -19.20
CA LEU A 218 6.23 -1.85 -18.03
C LEU A 218 5.89 -3.19 -17.38
N LEU A 219 6.38 -3.41 -16.15
CA LEU A 219 6.05 -4.56 -15.33
C LEU A 219 4.90 -4.21 -14.37
N ILE A 220 3.80 -4.94 -14.46
CA ILE A 220 2.62 -4.76 -13.62
C ILE A 220 2.47 -5.98 -12.71
N LYS A 221 2.65 -5.81 -11.40
CA LYS A 221 2.18 -6.78 -10.40
C LYS A 221 0.80 -6.37 -9.91
N THR A 222 -0.17 -7.26 -10.04
CA THR A 222 -1.54 -6.97 -9.64
C THR A 222 -2.23 -8.18 -9.00
N SER A 223 -3.47 -7.98 -8.54
CA SER A 223 -4.34 -9.04 -8.00
C SER A 223 -4.87 -9.96 -9.10
N THR A 224 -5.41 -11.11 -8.70
CA THR A 224 -6.13 -12.03 -9.60
C THR A 224 -7.58 -11.63 -9.83
N THR A 225 -8.03 -10.52 -9.25
CA THR A 225 -9.40 -10.03 -9.32
C THR A 225 -9.45 -8.72 -10.08
N ILE A 226 -10.36 -8.62 -11.06
CA ILE A 226 -10.73 -7.37 -11.73
C ILE A 226 -12.13 -7.01 -11.25
N GLY A 227 -12.28 -5.84 -10.63
CA GLY A 227 -13.56 -5.36 -10.15
C GLY A 227 -14.10 -6.20 -8.98
N ASN A 228 -15.34 -6.70 -9.10
CA ASN A 228 -15.95 -7.50 -8.05
C ASN A 228 -15.47 -8.97 -8.06
N ALA A 229 -15.70 -9.68 -6.95
CA ALA A 229 -15.24 -11.05 -6.72
C ALA A 229 -15.72 -12.09 -7.73
N ALA A 230 -16.61 -11.75 -8.66
CA ALA A 230 -17.13 -12.66 -9.68
C ALA A 230 -16.14 -12.91 -10.84
N GLN A 231 -15.13 -12.03 -11.02
CA GLN A 231 -14.11 -12.17 -12.05
C GLN A 231 -12.75 -12.42 -11.41
N ARG A 232 -12.46 -13.68 -11.10
CA ARG A 232 -11.19 -14.10 -10.49
C ARG A 232 -10.42 -15.05 -11.40
N GLY A 233 -9.11 -14.88 -11.44
CA GLY A 233 -8.16 -15.77 -12.09
C GLY A 233 -7.00 -15.03 -12.73
N GLY A 234 -5.75 -15.46 -12.46
CA GLY A 234 -4.55 -14.82 -13.00
C GLY A 234 -4.57 -14.74 -14.54
N SER A 235 -4.97 -15.81 -15.22
CA SER A 235 -5.10 -15.84 -16.69
C SER A 235 -6.15 -14.86 -17.22
N LEU A 236 -7.23 -14.60 -16.48
CA LEU A 236 -8.25 -13.62 -16.86
C LEU A 236 -7.68 -12.20 -16.82
N VAL A 237 -6.94 -11.87 -15.76
CA VAL A 237 -6.27 -10.57 -15.60
C VAL A 237 -5.21 -10.38 -16.67
N GLU A 238 -4.39 -11.39 -16.94
CA GLU A 238 -3.38 -11.36 -18.00
C GLU A 238 -4.03 -11.14 -19.37
N HIS A 239 -5.15 -11.82 -19.65
CA HIS A 239 -5.91 -11.61 -20.89
C HIS A 239 -6.47 -10.18 -20.98
N HIS A 240 -7.00 -9.64 -19.88
CA HIS A 240 -7.50 -8.26 -19.82
C HIS A 240 -6.39 -7.24 -20.09
N VAL A 241 -5.24 -7.39 -19.45
CA VAL A 241 -4.05 -6.55 -19.71
C VAL A 241 -3.64 -6.62 -21.18
N ARG A 242 -3.61 -7.82 -21.76
CA ARG A 242 -3.28 -8.01 -23.18
C ARG A 242 -4.24 -7.25 -24.08
N ARG A 243 -5.55 -7.33 -23.82
CA ARG A 243 -6.58 -6.62 -24.60
C ARG A 243 -6.42 -5.10 -24.51
N ILE A 244 -6.11 -4.54 -23.34
CA ILE A 244 -5.85 -3.10 -23.18
C ILE A 244 -4.63 -2.71 -24.01
N ALA A 245 -3.54 -3.47 -23.92
CA ALA A 245 -2.31 -3.20 -24.67
C ALA A 245 -2.52 -3.27 -26.20
N GLU A 246 -3.28 -4.26 -26.68
CA GLU A 246 -3.64 -4.40 -28.10
C GLU A 246 -4.54 -3.26 -28.57
N SER A 247 -5.57 -2.90 -27.78
CA SER A 247 -6.47 -1.80 -28.11
C SER A 247 -5.72 -0.45 -28.13
N ALA A 248 -4.78 -0.22 -27.24
CA ALA A 248 -3.93 0.97 -27.25
C ALA A 248 -3.04 1.00 -28.52
N ALA A 249 -2.40 -0.11 -28.85
CA ALA A 249 -1.58 -0.23 -30.06
C ALA A 249 -2.39 0.03 -31.33
N GLN A 250 -3.58 -0.56 -31.45
CA GLN A 250 -4.47 -0.36 -32.59
C GLN A 250 -4.89 1.10 -32.75
N ARG A 251 -5.30 1.77 -31.64
CA ARG A 251 -5.69 3.19 -31.66
C ARG A 251 -4.53 4.10 -32.06
N LEU A 252 -3.30 3.72 -31.74
CA LEU A 252 -2.10 4.47 -32.06
C LEU A 252 -1.51 4.12 -33.43
N GLY A 253 -2.06 3.13 -34.13
CA GLY A 253 -1.58 2.69 -35.44
C GLY A 253 -0.14 2.13 -35.40
N ARG A 254 0.28 1.50 -34.28
CA ARG A 254 1.64 0.99 -34.11
C ARG A 254 1.67 -0.35 -33.39
N LYS A 255 2.86 -0.99 -33.32
CA LYS A 255 3.05 -2.24 -32.58
C LYS A 255 2.81 -2.05 -31.09
N ARG A 256 2.38 -3.12 -30.42
CA ARG A 256 2.15 -3.14 -28.97
C ARG A 256 3.45 -2.87 -28.20
N ALA A 257 3.42 -1.92 -27.28
CA ALA A 257 4.52 -1.67 -26.36
C ALA A 257 4.80 -2.89 -25.44
N ASN A 258 5.98 -2.91 -24.82
CA ASN A 258 6.44 -4.04 -24.01
C ASN A 258 5.81 -4.03 -22.63
N PHE A 259 5.00 -5.05 -22.32
CA PHE A 259 4.36 -5.25 -21.02
C PHE A 259 4.73 -6.61 -20.46
N ALA A 260 5.02 -6.64 -19.18
CA ALA A 260 5.13 -7.86 -18.36
C ALA A 260 4.11 -7.81 -17.23
N VAL A 261 3.48 -8.94 -16.90
CA VAL A 261 2.40 -8.98 -15.90
C VAL A 261 2.61 -10.14 -14.95
N ILE A 262 2.38 -9.87 -13.66
CA ILE A 262 2.29 -10.86 -12.59
C ILE A 262 0.92 -10.67 -11.94
N ALA A 263 -0.05 -11.52 -12.30
CA ALA A 263 -1.38 -11.52 -11.71
C ALA A 263 -1.44 -12.60 -10.62
N ALA A 264 -1.26 -12.21 -9.37
CA ALA A 264 -1.27 -13.11 -8.22
C ALA A 264 -1.66 -12.37 -6.94
N ASP A 265 -2.47 -13.00 -6.08
CA ASP A 265 -2.85 -12.44 -4.78
C ASP A 265 -1.81 -12.78 -3.70
N ASP A 266 -1.42 -14.04 -3.63
CA ASP A 266 -0.51 -14.55 -2.60
C ASP A 266 0.89 -14.78 -3.19
N ILE A 267 1.70 -13.73 -3.26
CA ILE A 267 3.12 -13.87 -3.62
C ILE A 267 3.99 -13.61 -2.40
N SER A 268 5.14 -14.28 -2.34
CA SER A 268 6.05 -14.15 -1.21
C SER A 268 6.64 -12.73 -1.11
N ALA A 269 6.99 -12.31 0.10
CA ALA A 269 7.73 -11.07 0.30
C ALA A 269 9.04 -11.04 -0.50
N ARG A 270 9.69 -12.19 -0.65
CA ARG A 270 10.89 -12.36 -1.48
C ARG A 270 10.61 -12.05 -2.95
N THR A 271 9.46 -12.48 -3.49
CA THR A 271 9.06 -12.14 -4.87
C THR A 271 8.72 -10.65 -5.00
N ILE A 272 8.09 -10.02 -3.99
CA ILE A 272 7.89 -8.56 -3.95
C ILE A 272 9.24 -7.84 -3.98
N ASP A 273 10.19 -8.28 -3.16
CA ASP A 273 11.55 -7.71 -3.14
C ASP A 273 12.26 -7.91 -4.49
N ALA A 274 12.07 -9.06 -5.15
CA ALA A 274 12.60 -9.32 -6.47
C ALA A 274 12.01 -8.38 -7.54
N ILE A 275 10.72 -8.05 -7.46
CA ILE A 275 10.09 -7.07 -8.36
C ILE A 275 10.71 -5.69 -8.15
N HIS A 276 10.88 -5.25 -6.90
CA HIS A 276 11.58 -3.99 -6.62
C HIS A 276 13.05 -4.02 -7.08
N ALA A 277 13.73 -5.16 -6.95
CA ALA A 277 15.12 -5.31 -7.39
C ALA A 277 15.25 -5.24 -8.92
N LEU A 278 14.30 -5.87 -9.64
CA LEU A 278 14.26 -5.92 -11.09
C LEU A 278 13.90 -4.55 -11.70
N GLY A 279 12.97 -3.82 -11.08
CA GLY A 279 12.48 -2.55 -11.62
C GLY A 279 13.46 -1.40 -11.42
N ASP A 280 13.54 -0.48 -12.39
CA ASP A 280 14.40 0.70 -12.36
C ASP A 280 13.66 1.93 -11.80
N CYS A 281 12.37 2.09 -12.13
CA CYS A 281 11.56 3.22 -11.70
C CYS A 281 10.14 2.77 -11.37
N TYR A 282 9.68 3.08 -10.16
CA TYR A 282 8.28 2.86 -9.77
C TYR A 282 7.37 3.89 -10.43
N VAL A 283 6.23 3.47 -10.98
CA VAL A 283 5.27 4.38 -11.62
C VAL A 283 3.84 4.08 -11.20
N SER A 284 3.06 5.12 -10.87
CA SER A 284 1.66 5.00 -10.51
C SER A 284 0.86 6.24 -10.89
N LEU A 285 -0.20 6.05 -11.67
CA LEU A 285 -1.16 7.09 -12.01
C LEU A 285 -2.37 7.07 -11.06
N THR A 286 -2.17 6.61 -9.82
CA THR A 286 -3.24 6.47 -8.83
C THR A 286 -4.05 7.76 -8.67
N HIS A 287 -5.36 7.62 -8.49
CA HIS A 287 -6.25 8.74 -8.19
C HIS A 287 -6.18 9.20 -6.73
N GLY A 288 -5.61 8.39 -5.85
CA GLY A 288 -5.43 8.74 -4.43
C GLY A 288 -4.82 7.59 -3.63
N GLU A 289 -3.98 7.96 -2.69
CA GLU A 289 -3.36 7.06 -1.73
C GLU A 289 -3.46 7.65 -0.33
N GLY A 290 -3.88 6.85 0.64
CA GLY A 290 -3.76 7.26 2.03
C GLY A 290 -2.32 7.26 2.52
N TRP A 291 -1.46 6.38 1.94
CA TRP A 291 -0.01 6.36 2.11
C TRP A 291 0.74 6.03 0.82
N GLY A 292 0.35 4.98 0.10
CA GLY A 292 1.03 4.53 -1.11
C GLY A 292 2.15 3.53 -0.83
N MET A 293 1.82 2.37 -0.25
CA MET A 293 2.79 1.36 0.19
C MET A 293 3.80 0.95 -0.89
N GLY A 294 3.36 0.70 -2.14
CA GLY A 294 4.27 0.31 -3.22
C GLY A 294 5.29 1.40 -3.56
N ALA A 295 4.87 2.67 -3.57
CA ALA A 295 5.76 3.81 -3.77
C ALA A 295 6.69 4.02 -2.57
N PHE A 296 6.19 3.82 -1.35
CA PHE A 296 6.98 3.92 -0.13
C PHE A 296 8.09 2.87 -0.06
N ASP A 297 7.77 1.62 -0.43
CA ASP A 297 8.75 0.54 -0.50
C ASP A 297 9.82 0.83 -1.57
N ALA A 298 9.40 1.30 -2.76
CA ALA A 298 10.33 1.70 -3.82
C ALA A 298 11.26 2.84 -3.37
N ALA A 299 10.70 3.88 -2.76
CA ALA A 299 11.45 5.02 -2.24
C ALA A 299 12.40 4.62 -1.09
N THR A 300 11.99 3.69 -0.21
CA THR A 300 12.85 3.11 0.84
C THR A 300 14.09 2.44 0.26
N LEU A 301 13.95 1.88 -0.95
CA LEU A 301 15.02 1.19 -1.67
C LEU A 301 15.84 2.12 -2.58
N GLY A 302 15.57 3.43 -2.55
CA GLY A 302 16.25 4.41 -3.37
C GLY A 302 15.86 4.38 -4.85
N LYS A 303 14.72 3.76 -5.19
CA LYS A 303 14.21 3.78 -6.57
C LYS A 303 13.53 5.12 -6.86
N PRO A 304 13.74 5.70 -8.04
CA PRO A 304 12.91 6.79 -8.53
C PRO A 304 11.42 6.42 -8.51
N VAL A 305 10.57 7.36 -8.14
CA VAL A 305 9.12 7.18 -8.05
C VAL A 305 8.44 8.23 -8.90
N LEU A 306 7.63 7.82 -9.88
CA LEU A 306 6.72 8.68 -10.61
C LEU A 306 5.31 8.40 -10.13
N ILE A 307 4.67 9.37 -9.48
CA ILE A 307 3.36 9.16 -8.88
C ILE A 307 2.52 10.43 -8.94
N THR A 308 1.20 10.30 -9.03
CA THR A 308 0.27 11.43 -8.92
C THR A 308 0.60 12.29 -7.70
N GLY A 309 0.78 13.59 -7.87
CA GLY A 309 1.26 14.53 -6.83
C GLY A 309 0.22 14.87 -5.76
N TRP A 310 -0.68 13.92 -5.41
CA TRP A 310 -1.73 14.12 -4.42
C TRP A 310 -2.00 12.86 -3.62
N GLY A 311 -1.93 12.95 -2.30
CA GLY A 311 -2.16 11.83 -1.39
C GLY A 311 -1.13 11.76 -0.27
N GLY A 312 -1.20 10.68 0.53
CA GLY A 312 -0.30 10.46 1.66
C GLY A 312 1.17 10.25 1.27
N GLN A 313 1.46 9.94 0.01
CA GLN A 313 2.83 9.82 -0.50
C GLN A 313 3.65 11.11 -0.39
N LEU A 314 3.00 12.27 -0.29
CA LEU A 314 3.69 13.55 -0.10
C LEU A 314 4.41 13.63 1.26
N ASP A 315 3.95 12.87 2.26
CA ASP A 315 4.57 12.85 3.59
C ASP A 315 5.98 12.25 3.60
N PHE A 316 6.28 11.35 2.66
CA PHE A 316 7.61 10.75 2.54
C PHE A 316 8.40 11.20 1.31
N LEU A 317 7.75 11.59 0.22
CA LEU A 317 8.44 12.11 -0.97
C LEU A 317 8.80 13.59 -0.83
N GLY A 318 7.93 14.40 -0.19
CA GLY A 318 7.98 15.86 -0.21
C GLY A 318 7.13 16.44 -1.35
N GLU A 319 6.67 17.68 -1.17
CA GLU A 319 5.81 18.37 -2.15
C GLU A 319 6.58 18.86 -3.40
N ASP A 320 7.88 18.98 -3.29
CA ASP A 320 8.80 19.43 -4.35
C ASP A 320 9.55 18.26 -5.04
N TYR A 321 9.15 17.01 -4.75
CA TYR A 321 9.78 15.85 -5.35
C TYR A 321 9.57 15.84 -6.88
N PRO A 322 10.64 15.74 -7.71
CA PRO A 322 10.56 15.94 -9.17
C PRO A 322 9.75 14.87 -9.92
N GLY A 323 9.50 13.72 -9.30
CA GLY A 323 8.68 12.64 -9.86
C GLY A 323 7.17 12.77 -9.62
N LEU A 324 6.71 13.89 -9.03
CA LEU A 324 5.28 14.13 -8.81
C LEU A 324 4.58 14.52 -10.12
N ILE A 325 3.63 13.69 -10.53
CA ILE A 325 2.81 13.91 -11.72
C ILE A 325 1.75 14.96 -11.41
N ARG A 326 1.63 15.98 -12.26
CA ARG A 326 0.58 17.01 -12.16
C ARG A 326 -0.79 16.35 -12.24
N TYR A 327 -1.77 16.95 -11.59
CA TYR A 327 -3.13 16.43 -11.49
C TYR A 327 -4.16 17.55 -11.43
N ARG A 328 -5.42 17.20 -11.59
CA ARG A 328 -6.58 18.01 -11.22
C ARG A 328 -7.51 17.19 -10.33
N LEU A 329 -8.21 17.82 -9.40
CA LEU A 329 -9.26 17.14 -8.66
C LEU A 329 -10.54 17.06 -9.51
N ALA A 330 -11.15 15.88 -9.56
CA ALA A 330 -12.41 15.64 -10.26
C ALA A 330 -13.32 14.75 -9.40
N PRO A 331 -14.64 14.83 -9.57
CA PRO A 331 -15.56 13.95 -8.88
C PRO A 331 -15.16 12.47 -9.07
N VAL A 332 -15.30 11.71 -8.00
CA VAL A 332 -15.13 10.26 -8.04
C VAL A 332 -16.12 9.68 -9.06
N ALA A 333 -15.63 8.96 -10.04
CA ALA A 333 -16.39 8.42 -11.16
C ALA A 333 -15.99 6.97 -11.46
N GLY A 334 -16.87 6.28 -12.19
CA GLY A 334 -16.67 4.88 -12.56
C GLY A 334 -17.32 3.90 -11.58
N TRP A 335 -17.11 2.61 -11.84
CA TRP A 335 -17.57 1.57 -10.95
C TRP A 335 -16.62 1.44 -9.77
N LEU A 336 -17.14 1.59 -8.55
CA LEU A 336 -16.38 1.51 -7.32
C LEU A 336 -16.88 0.32 -6.50
N PRO A 337 -15.99 -0.55 -6.08
CA PRO A 337 -16.38 -1.76 -5.34
C PRO A 337 -16.88 -1.46 -3.92
N HIS A 338 -16.81 -0.22 -3.47
CA HIS A 338 -17.03 0.16 -2.08
C HIS A 338 -18.04 1.31 -1.96
N ALA A 339 -19.06 1.14 -1.12
CA ALA A 339 -20.08 2.16 -0.89
C ALA A 339 -19.55 3.46 -0.25
N SER A 340 -18.33 3.41 0.29
CA SER A 340 -17.67 4.57 0.87
C SER A 340 -17.17 5.57 -0.16
N TYR A 341 -16.96 5.17 -1.43
CA TYR A 341 -16.65 6.09 -2.51
C TYR A 341 -17.95 6.66 -3.09
N GLN A 342 -18.07 7.97 -3.09
CA GLN A 342 -19.27 8.69 -3.51
C GLN A 342 -18.91 9.76 -4.53
N SER A 343 -19.82 10.06 -5.45
CA SER A 343 -19.62 11.10 -6.49
C SER A 343 -19.51 12.54 -5.93
N SER A 344 -19.89 12.76 -4.68
CA SER A 344 -19.68 14.02 -3.95
C SER A 344 -18.23 14.23 -3.52
N GLN A 345 -17.43 13.17 -3.48
CA GLN A 345 -16.00 13.23 -3.21
C GLN A 345 -15.22 13.49 -4.49
N ARG A 346 -14.00 13.99 -4.35
CA ARG A 346 -13.07 14.18 -5.46
C ARG A 346 -11.79 13.39 -5.22
N TRP A 347 -11.19 12.96 -6.29
CA TRP A 347 -9.87 12.35 -6.32
C TRP A 347 -8.99 13.00 -7.39
N ALA A 348 -7.71 12.75 -7.37
CA ALA A 348 -6.77 13.29 -8.33
C ALA A 348 -6.87 12.55 -9.67
N VAL A 349 -7.04 13.28 -10.75
CA VAL A 349 -6.90 12.76 -12.12
C VAL A 349 -5.54 13.23 -12.64
N PRO A 350 -4.58 12.31 -12.83
CA PRO A 350 -3.23 12.66 -13.27
C PRO A 350 -3.24 13.23 -14.69
N ASP A 351 -2.26 14.09 -14.97
CA ASP A 351 -1.97 14.61 -16.32
C ASP A 351 -1.14 13.56 -17.09
N PRO A 352 -1.72 12.90 -18.12
CA PRO A 352 -1.03 11.84 -18.83
C PRO A 352 0.15 12.32 -19.67
N ASP A 353 0.13 13.57 -20.14
CA ASP A 353 1.22 14.14 -20.95
C ASP A 353 2.41 14.50 -20.04
N HIS A 354 2.14 14.99 -18.83
CA HIS A 354 3.19 15.19 -17.83
C HIS A 354 3.79 13.86 -17.34
N ALA A 355 2.95 12.84 -17.13
CA ALA A 355 3.41 11.49 -16.79
C ALA A 355 4.31 10.92 -17.90
N ALA A 356 3.92 11.09 -19.16
CA ALA A 356 4.74 10.68 -20.33
C ALA A 356 6.10 11.38 -20.37
N ALA A 357 6.13 12.70 -20.12
CA ALA A 357 7.38 13.47 -20.05
C ALA A 357 8.30 12.98 -18.93
N LEU A 358 7.77 12.72 -17.74
CA LEU A 358 8.54 12.17 -16.62
C LEU A 358 9.03 10.74 -16.88
N MET A 359 8.22 9.89 -17.53
CA MET A 359 8.68 8.56 -17.95
C MET A 359 9.83 8.65 -18.97
N ARG A 360 9.76 9.58 -19.93
CA ARG A 360 10.86 9.80 -20.89
C ARG A 360 12.13 10.24 -20.17
N ALA A 361 12.05 11.18 -19.25
CA ALA A 361 13.18 11.63 -18.45
C ALA A 361 13.80 10.48 -17.64
N ALA A 362 12.98 9.68 -16.97
CA ALA A 362 13.45 8.53 -16.20
C ALA A 362 14.17 7.49 -17.08
N ALA A 363 13.59 7.13 -18.25
CA ALA A 363 14.21 6.19 -19.19
C ALA A 363 15.50 6.73 -19.83
N ALA A 364 15.66 8.06 -19.88
CA ALA A 364 16.90 8.72 -20.30
C ALA A 364 17.90 8.88 -19.14
N HIS A 365 17.66 8.24 -17.98
CA HIS A 365 18.51 8.29 -16.79
C HIS A 365 18.72 9.72 -16.25
N ASP A 366 17.63 10.49 -16.13
CA ASP A 366 17.66 11.83 -15.54
C ASP A 366 18.26 11.79 -14.13
N THR A 367 19.39 12.47 -13.95
CA THR A 367 20.15 12.46 -12.71
C THR A 367 19.39 13.15 -11.56
N SER A 368 18.53 14.11 -11.86
CA SER A 368 17.73 14.83 -10.85
C SER A 368 16.75 13.89 -10.13
N LEU A 369 16.14 12.95 -10.87
CA LEU A 369 15.27 11.92 -10.29
C LEU A 369 16.05 10.94 -9.41
N ALA A 370 17.24 10.51 -9.85
CA ALA A 370 18.09 9.61 -9.10
C ALA A 370 18.60 10.25 -7.79
N GLU A 371 19.06 11.48 -7.86
CA GLU A 371 19.50 12.26 -6.70
C GLU A 371 18.36 12.52 -5.71
N ALA A 372 17.16 12.84 -6.22
CA ALA A 372 15.99 13.03 -5.38
C ALA A 372 15.57 11.72 -4.70
N ALA A 373 15.62 10.59 -5.40
CA ALA A 373 15.31 9.28 -4.83
C ALA A 373 16.26 8.93 -3.68
N GLU A 374 17.57 9.25 -3.81
CA GLU A 374 18.54 9.01 -2.74
C GLU A 374 18.28 9.90 -1.52
N ARG A 375 17.98 11.20 -1.71
CA ARG A 375 17.60 12.10 -0.60
C ARG A 375 16.34 11.61 0.13
N VAL A 376 15.36 11.12 -0.63
CA VAL A 376 14.13 10.55 -0.05
C VAL A 376 14.44 9.28 0.73
N ARG A 377 15.29 8.39 0.21
CA ARG A 377 15.73 7.18 0.90
C ARG A 377 16.36 7.49 2.27
N GLU A 378 17.23 8.48 2.32
CA GLU A 378 17.85 8.94 3.58
C GLU A 378 16.81 9.53 4.55
N THR A 379 15.88 10.35 4.03
CA THR A 379 14.78 10.90 4.82
C THR A 379 13.91 9.81 5.41
N ILE A 380 13.55 8.80 4.61
CA ILE A 380 12.74 7.65 5.05
C ILE A 380 13.51 6.85 6.13
N ALA A 381 14.79 6.61 5.92
CA ALA A 381 15.62 5.89 6.88
C ALA A 381 15.62 6.54 8.27
N ASN A 382 15.58 7.86 8.31
CA ASN A 382 15.62 8.65 9.55
C ASN A 382 14.23 8.86 10.18
N ARG A 383 13.18 9.03 9.38
CA ARG A 383 11.86 9.45 9.89
C ARG A 383 10.91 8.26 10.15
N PHE A 384 11.04 7.18 9.39
CA PHE A 384 10.09 6.07 9.39
C PHE A 384 10.71 4.75 9.88
N ALA A 385 11.83 4.85 10.60
CA ALA A 385 12.42 3.71 11.29
C ALA A 385 11.47 3.19 12.38
N GLU A 386 11.44 1.89 12.57
CA GLU A 386 10.54 1.22 13.52
C GLU A 386 10.52 1.84 14.92
N PRO A 387 11.67 2.16 15.58
CA PRO A 387 11.63 2.75 16.92
C PRO A 387 11.03 4.16 16.95
N ILE A 388 11.10 4.89 15.83
CA ILE A 388 10.52 6.25 15.72
C ILE A 388 9.01 6.14 15.60
N VAL A 389 8.54 5.28 14.69
CA VAL A 389 7.11 5.07 14.48
C VAL A 389 6.47 4.42 15.71
N ALA A 390 7.17 3.51 16.40
CA ALA A 390 6.71 2.93 17.66
C ALA A 390 6.42 4.02 18.71
N ARG A 391 7.32 5.01 18.88
CA ARG A 391 7.10 6.13 19.81
C ARG A 391 5.89 6.99 19.39
N GLN A 392 5.68 7.23 18.11
CA GLN A 392 4.51 7.99 17.64
C GLN A 392 3.21 7.23 17.88
N LEU A 393 3.21 5.91 17.64
CA LEU A 393 2.06 5.06 17.94
C LEU A 393 1.76 5.02 19.44
N LEU A 394 2.79 4.90 20.29
CA LEU A 394 2.64 4.95 21.75
C LEU A 394 2.08 6.28 22.21
N ALA A 395 2.56 7.40 21.68
CA ALA A 395 2.01 8.71 21.98
C ALA A 395 0.52 8.84 21.57
N ALA A 396 0.10 8.19 20.48
CA ALA A 396 -1.31 8.14 20.08
C ALA A 396 -2.15 7.22 20.99
N ILE A 397 -1.56 6.16 21.51
CA ILE A 397 -2.18 5.23 22.46
C ILE A 397 -2.38 5.91 23.83
N ASP A 398 -1.40 6.66 24.31
CA ASP A 398 -1.43 7.28 25.63
C ASP A 398 -2.31 8.55 25.69
N GLY A 399 -2.59 9.21 24.56
CA GLY A 399 -3.45 10.38 24.44
C GLY A 399 -2.76 11.62 24.02
#